data_4abca0dbaec9ffae5ab2f214690db555
#
_entry.id   4abca0dbaec9ffae5ab2f214690db555
#
_cell.length_a   1.000
_cell.length_b   1.000
_cell.length_c   1.000
_cell.angle_alpha   90.00
_cell.angle_beta   90.00
_cell.angle_gamma   90.00
#
_symmetry.space_group_name_H-M   'P 1'
#
loop_
_entity.id
_entity.type
_entity.pdbx_description
1 polymer ?
#
loop_
_entity_poly.entity_id
_entity_poly.type
_entity_poly.pdbx_seq_one_letter_code
_entity_poly.pdbx_strand_id
1 'polypeptide(L)'
;YIARPPLFKIKRGKEEHYLSDENALQESLIKYGTKDFLFKTALKNEYYGKDLTNMLVKVGEIIDLFNRIPDRYDQKVLEQIAIAGCLNTDKFLDSKEKSKEASNYVAQRINISRPDFDRGWKGEYSKENGFVFRRELRGVEDIINIDNDLLHSQLIENLNKNYSDILQLFESPGSLINKEGDQIEIYSPSQLLDTINDMGKKGLTMQRYKGLGEMNPEPVSYTHL
;
A
#
# COMPACT_ATOMS: atom_id res chain seq x y z
N TYR A 1 28.26 -1.44 26.69
CA TYR A 1 27.48 -0.49 25.89
C TYR A 1 27.41 -0.99 24.46
N ILE A 2 26.20 -1.28 23.96
CA ILE A 2 25.99 -1.60 22.56
C ILE A 2 25.48 -0.32 21.90
N ALA A 3 26.38 0.43 21.27
CA ALA A 3 26.01 1.55 20.44
C ALA A 3 25.34 1.02 19.15
N ARG A 4 24.11 1.37 18.86
CA ARG A 4 23.48 1.14 17.55
C ARG A 4 23.78 2.35 16.67
N PRO A 5 24.64 2.22 15.65
CA PRO A 5 24.89 3.31 14.75
C PRO A 5 23.62 3.63 13.95
N PRO A 6 23.39 4.91 13.56
CA PRO A 6 22.30 5.25 12.67
C PRO A 6 22.46 4.53 11.34
N LEU A 7 21.33 4.03 10.81
CA LEU A 7 21.31 3.31 9.54
C LEU A 7 21.24 4.25 8.34
N PHE A 8 20.64 5.43 8.52
CA PHE A 8 20.48 6.42 7.47
C PHE A 8 20.88 7.82 7.95
N LYS A 9 21.41 8.61 7.01
CA LYS A 9 21.52 10.07 7.10
C LYS A 9 20.64 10.66 6.02
N ILE A 10 19.71 11.54 6.41
CA ILE A 10 18.88 12.30 5.48
C ILE A 10 19.21 13.78 5.58
N LYS A 11 19.20 14.47 4.42
CA LYS A 11 19.44 15.90 4.34
C LYS A 11 18.39 16.56 3.46
N ARG A 12 17.74 17.60 3.98
CA ARG A 12 16.79 18.43 3.25
C ARG A 12 17.16 19.90 3.43
N GLY A 13 17.67 20.52 2.37
CA GLY A 13 18.20 21.88 2.46
C GLY A 13 19.38 21.97 3.42
N LYS A 14 19.22 22.71 4.53
CA LYS A 14 20.26 22.87 5.57
C LYS A 14 20.09 21.90 6.74
N GLU A 15 18.96 21.21 6.82
CA GLU A 15 18.67 20.28 7.93
C GLU A 15 19.22 18.89 7.62
N GLU A 16 19.91 18.30 8.59
CA GLU A 16 20.42 16.93 8.54
C GLU A 16 19.88 16.15 9.73
N HIS A 17 19.43 14.92 9.49
CA HIS A 17 18.94 14.01 10.52
C HIS A 17 19.55 12.64 10.34
N TYR A 18 19.89 12.00 11.46
CA TYR A 18 20.35 10.62 11.52
C TYR A 18 19.19 9.74 12.00
N LEU A 19 18.94 8.65 11.30
CA LEU A 19 17.81 7.75 11.56
C LEU A 19 18.35 6.36 11.91
N SER A 20 17.78 5.77 12.96
CA SER A 20 18.24 4.51 13.54
C SER A 20 17.94 3.30 12.64
N ASP A 21 16.83 3.32 11.92
CA ASP A 21 16.27 2.18 11.20
C ASP A 21 15.35 2.59 10.04
N GLU A 22 14.81 1.60 9.35
CA GLU A 22 13.90 1.80 8.23
C GLU A 22 12.54 2.39 8.67
N ASN A 23 12.08 2.10 9.88
CA ASN A 23 10.83 2.67 10.41
C ASN A 23 10.97 4.18 10.63
N ALA A 24 12.08 4.64 11.22
CA ALA A 24 12.36 6.06 11.38
C ALA A 24 12.48 6.79 10.04
N LEU A 25 13.01 6.11 9.00
CA LEU A 25 13.04 6.63 7.65
C LEU A 25 11.62 6.77 7.09
N GLN A 26 10.80 5.73 7.21
CA GLN A 26 9.41 5.73 6.76
C GLN A 26 8.59 6.86 7.41
N GLU A 27 8.69 7.01 8.73
CA GLU A 27 8.04 8.10 9.48
C GLU A 27 8.47 9.47 8.96
N SER A 28 9.77 9.65 8.70
CA SER A 28 10.30 10.90 8.16
C SER A 28 9.78 11.19 6.75
N LEU A 29 9.73 10.17 5.87
CA LEU A 29 9.17 10.31 4.52
C LEU A 29 7.68 10.67 4.55
N ILE A 30 6.91 10.01 5.41
CA ILE A 30 5.48 10.33 5.61
C ILE A 30 5.35 11.77 6.09
N LYS A 31 6.12 12.19 7.10
CA LYS A 31 6.08 13.55 7.64
C LYS A 31 6.39 14.60 6.58
N TYR A 32 7.39 14.36 5.72
CA TYR A 32 7.72 15.29 4.64
C TYR A 32 6.71 15.22 3.49
N GLY A 33 6.23 14.03 3.16
CA GLY A 33 5.30 13.83 2.06
C GLY A 33 3.89 14.34 2.34
N THR A 34 3.44 14.34 3.61
CA THR A 34 2.08 14.81 3.98
C THR A 34 1.97 16.32 4.15
N LYS A 35 3.11 17.04 4.28
CA LYS A 35 3.14 18.46 4.66
C LYS A 35 2.28 19.36 3.79
N ASP A 36 2.23 19.06 2.48
CA ASP A 36 1.64 19.94 1.48
C ASP A 36 0.48 19.26 0.72
N PHE A 37 -0.06 18.16 1.27
CA PHE A 37 -1.08 17.36 0.62
C PHE A 37 -2.35 17.19 1.47
N LEU A 38 -3.46 17.14 0.75
CA LEU A 38 -4.79 16.78 1.23
C LEU A 38 -5.23 15.49 0.50
N PHE A 39 -5.62 14.46 1.23
CA PHE A 39 -6.29 13.30 0.65
C PHE A 39 -7.80 13.43 0.82
N LYS A 40 -8.51 13.41 -0.29
CA LYS A 40 -9.97 13.50 -0.33
C LYS A 40 -10.55 12.20 -0.87
N THR A 41 -11.38 11.54 -0.07
CA THR A 41 -12.10 10.32 -0.50
C THR A 41 -13.28 10.67 -1.40
N ALA A 42 -13.81 9.67 -2.12
CA ALA A 42 -15.01 9.82 -2.92
C ALA A 42 -16.24 10.24 -2.08
N LEU A 43 -16.29 9.84 -0.80
CA LEU A 43 -17.31 10.26 0.17
C LEU A 43 -17.10 11.69 0.68
N LYS A 44 -16.15 12.43 0.09
CA LYS A 44 -15.78 13.82 0.47
C LYS A 44 -15.17 13.96 1.87
N ASN A 45 -14.72 12.89 2.51
CA ASN A 45 -13.92 12.98 3.72
C ASN A 45 -12.54 13.52 3.34
N GLU A 46 -12.03 14.46 4.13
CA GLU A 46 -10.77 15.14 3.89
C GLU A 46 -9.78 14.81 5.01
N TYR A 47 -8.59 14.33 4.62
CA TYR A 47 -7.51 13.98 5.53
C TYR A 47 -6.29 14.85 5.19
N TYR A 48 -5.79 15.60 6.19
CA TYR A 48 -4.61 16.45 6.06
C TYR A 48 -3.80 16.47 7.36
N GLY A 49 -2.55 16.87 7.28
CA GLY A 49 -1.67 17.02 8.43
C GLY A 49 -1.63 15.75 9.31
N LYS A 50 -2.05 15.87 10.58
CA LYS A 50 -2.00 14.76 11.54
C LYS A 50 -2.98 13.64 11.20
N ASP A 51 -4.16 13.96 10.67
CA ASP A 51 -5.16 12.96 10.33
C ASP A 51 -4.70 12.11 9.14
N LEU A 52 -4.09 12.74 8.13
CA LEU A 52 -3.48 12.03 7.02
C LEU A 52 -2.30 11.16 7.49
N THR A 53 -1.47 11.67 8.40
CA THR A 53 -0.36 10.89 8.98
C THR A 53 -0.88 9.67 9.74
N ASN A 54 -1.90 9.82 10.58
CA ASN A 54 -2.50 8.72 11.34
C ASN A 54 -3.12 7.66 10.40
N MET A 55 -3.76 8.09 9.33
CA MET A 55 -4.29 7.19 8.29
C MET A 55 -3.16 6.40 7.62
N LEU A 56 -2.05 7.06 7.27
CA LEU A 56 -0.90 6.42 6.63
C LEU A 56 -0.18 5.41 7.53
N VAL A 57 -0.18 5.61 8.85
CA VAL A 57 0.31 4.59 9.79
C VAL A 57 -0.51 3.32 9.66
N LYS A 58 -1.85 3.41 9.66
CA LYS A 58 -2.73 2.25 9.46
C LYS A 58 -2.57 1.61 8.08
N VAL A 59 -2.38 2.44 7.05
CA VAL A 59 -2.06 1.95 5.70
C VAL A 59 -0.74 1.17 5.70
N GLY A 60 0.28 1.64 6.43
CA GLY A 60 1.54 0.91 6.62
C GLY A 60 1.32 -0.46 7.26
N GLU A 61 0.49 -0.55 8.31
CA GLU A 61 0.14 -1.83 8.96
C GLU A 61 -0.55 -2.81 7.97
N ILE A 62 -1.43 -2.30 7.12
CA ILE A 62 -2.08 -3.10 6.06
C ILE A 62 -1.03 -3.64 5.08
N ILE A 63 -0.10 -2.81 4.64
CA ILE A 63 0.96 -3.19 3.70
C ILE A 63 1.89 -4.22 4.34
N ASP A 64 2.22 -4.07 5.62
CA ASP A 64 3.02 -5.05 6.36
C ASP A 64 2.33 -6.42 6.45
N LEU A 65 0.99 -6.44 6.54
CA LEU A 65 0.23 -7.70 6.44
C LEU A 65 0.32 -8.30 5.03
N PHE A 66 0.18 -7.49 3.98
CA PHE A 66 0.35 -7.98 2.61
C PHE A 66 1.77 -8.50 2.34
N ASN A 67 2.81 -7.86 2.89
CA ASN A 67 4.20 -8.29 2.75
C ASN A 67 4.52 -9.65 3.42
N ARG A 68 3.64 -10.14 4.31
CA ARG A 68 3.75 -11.49 4.91
C ARG A 68 3.11 -12.58 4.04
N ILE A 69 2.40 -12.19 2.99
CA ILE A 69 1.79 -13.12 2.04
C ILE A 69 2.89 -13.64 1.11
N PRO A 70 2.91 -14.96 0.82
CA PRO A 70 3.91 -15.51 -0.10
C PRO A 70 3.90 -14.82 -1.47
N ASP A 71 5.10 -14.60 -2.05
CA ASP A 71 5.31 -13.89 -3.32
C ASP A 71 4.63 -14.53 -4.54
N ARG A 72 4.17 -15.79 -4.41
CA ARG A 72 3.38 -16.47 -5.46
C ARG A 72 2.02 -15.80 -5.72
N TYR A 73 1.52 -14.99 -4.78
CA TYR A 73 0.26 -14.26 -4.93
C TYR A 73 0.51 -12.81 -5.35
N ASP A 74 -0.28 -12.32 -6.28
CA ASP A 74 -0.27 -10.90 -6.66
C ASP A 74 -0.91 -10.06 -5.55
N GLN A 75 -0.05 -9.38 -4.77
CA GLN A 75 -0.47 -8.55 -3.63
C GLN A 75 -1.39 -7.40 -4.07
N LYS A 76 -1.17 -6.82 -5.26
CA LYS A 76 -2.02 -5.73 -5.78
C LYS A 76 -3.42 -6.23 -6.13
N VAL A 77 -3.54 -7.44 -6.66
CA VAL A 77 -4.83 -8.07 -6.91
C VAL A 77 -5.54 -8.39 -5.60
N LEU A 78 -4.82 -8.92 -4.62
CA LEU A 78 -5.39 -9.20 -3.30
C LEU A 78 -5.86 -7.93 -2.59
N GLU A 79 -5.14 -6.83 -2.73
CA GLU A 79 -5.56 -5.52 -2.24
C GLU A 79 -6.89 -5.07 -2.88
N GLN A 80 -7.08 -5.28 -4.19
CA GLN A 80 -8.35 -4.97 -4.86
C GLN A 80 -9.50 -5.88 -4.40
N ILE A 81 -9.24 -7.16 -4.11
CA ILE A 81 -10.21 -8.08 -3.50
C ILE A 81 -10.61 -7.55 -2.11
N ALA A 82 -9.64 -7.11 -1.32
CA ALA A 82 -9.85 -6.58 0.02
C ALA A 82 -10.72 -5.30 -0.01
N ILE A 83 -10.38 -4.35 -0.88
CA ILE A 83 -11.12 -3.09 -1.06
C ILE A 83 -12.55 -3.35 -1.53
N ALA A 84 -12.75 -4.35 -2.40
CA ALA A 84 -14.07 -4.76 -2.87
C ALA A 84 -14.93 -5.45 -1.78
N GLY A 85 -14.39 -5.67 -0.57
CA GLY A 85 -15.08 -6.39 0.52
C GLY A 85 -15.27 -7.88 0.23
N CYS A 86 -14.48 -8.44 -0.70
CA CYS A 86 -14.59 -9.81 -1.18
C CYS A 86 -13.64 -10.80 -0.48
N LEU A 87 -12.96 -10.39 0.60
CA LEU A 87 -12.15 -11.30 1.42
C LEU A 87 -13.00 -12.33 2.16
N ASN A 88 -14.20 -11.93 2.60
CA ASN A 88 -15.16 -12.87 3.21
C ASN A 88 -16.03 -13.49 2.11
N THR A 89 -15.62 -14.68 1.68
CA THR A 89 -16.25 -15.41 0.57
C THR A 89 -17.61 -16.00 0.94
N ASP A 90 -17.93 -16.19 2.23
CA ASP A 90 -19.24 -16.71 2.70
C ASP A 90 -20.41 -15.87 2.21
N LYS A 91 -20.19 -14.59 1.93
CA LYS A 91 -21.23 -13.65 1.45
C LYS A 91 -21.79 -14.00 0.07
N PHE A 92 -21.05 -14.76 -0.76
CA PHE A 92 -21.42 -15.06 -2.15
C PHE A 92 -21.22 -16.52 -2.56
N LEU A 93 -20.70 -17.39 -1.66
CA LEU A 93 -20.43 -18.80 -1.94
C LEU A 93 -21.64 -19.60 -2.42
N ASP A 94 -22.85 -19.26 -1.98
CA ASP A 94 -24.05 -20.06 -2.20
C ASP A 94 -24.82 -19.66 -3.48
N SER A 95 -24.35 -18.61 -4.18
CA SER A 95 -24.98 -18.14 -5.42
C SER A 95 -23.96 -17.92 -6.53
N LYS A 96 -24.13 -18.63 -7.66
CA LYS A 96 -23.29 -18.42 -8.85
C LYS A 96 -23.37 -17.00 -9.38
N GLU A 97 -24.54 -16.35 -9.30
CA GLU A 97 -24.73 -14.97 -9.73
C GLU A 97 -23.93 -14.02 -8.85
N LYS A 98 -24.03 -14.13 -7.53
CA LYS A 98 -23.24 -13.31 -6.60
C LYS A 98 -21.74 -13.52 -6.75
N SER A 99 -21.30 -14.77 -6.92
CA SER A 99 -19.88 -15.10 -7.17
C SER A 99 -19.37 -14.45 -8.46
N LYS A 100 -20.19 -14.46 -9.51
CA LYS A 100 -19.87 -13.81 -10.79
C LYS A 100 -19.85 -12.29 -10.67
N GLU A 101 -20.82 -11.71 -9.97
CA GLU A 101 -20.85 -10.26 -9.68
C GLU A 101 -19.61 -9.83 -8.90
N ALA A 102 -19.26 -10.53 -7.82
CA ALA A 102 -18.10 -10.24 -7.00
C ALA A 102 -16.80 -10.31 -7.81
N SER A 103 -16.60 -11.39 -8.58
CA SER A 103 -15.40 -11.57 -9.40
C SER A 103 -15.29 -10.54 -10.53
N ASN A 104 -16.42 -10.18 -11.18
CA ASN A 104 -16.45 -9.13 -12.18
C ASN A 104 -16.15 -7.76 -11.57
N TYR A 105 -16.68 -7.46 -10.40
CA TYR A 105 -16.43 -6.21 -9.71
C TYR A 105 -14.94 -6.08 -9.35
N VAL A 106 -14.34 -7.13 -8.80
CA VAL A 106 -12.89 -7.15 -8.52
C VAL A 106 -12.09 -6.97 -9.82
N ALA A 107 -12.46 -7.66 -10.91
CA ALA A 107 -11.78 -7.50 -12.20
C ALA A 107 -11.87 -6.06 -12.74
N GLN A 108 -13.00 -5.39 -12.58
CA GLN A 108 -13.13 -3.97 -12.94
C GLN A 108 -12.18 -3.10 -12.11
N ARG A 109 -12.08 -3.35 -10.80
CA ARG A 109 -11.15 -2.63 -9.92
C ARG A 109 -9.70 -2.84 -10.32
N ILE A 110 -9.31 -4.08 -10.62
CA ILE A 110 -7.97 -4.41 -11.14
C ILE A 110 -7.69 -3.59 -12.41
N ASN A 111 -8.62 -3.56 -13.36
CA ASN A 111 -8.45 -2.84 -14.61
C ASN A 111 -8.34 -1.32 -14.41
N ILE A 112 -9.11 -0.73 -13.49
CA ILE A 112 -9.04 0.70 -13.21
C ILE A 112 -7.72 1.07 -12.51
N SER A 113 -7.22 0.23 -11.60
CA SER A 113 -6.00 0.48 -10.84
C SER A 113 -4.70 0.27 -11.64
N ARG A 114 -4.79 -0.32 -12.84
CA ARG A 114 -3.65 -0.64 -13.70
C ARG A 114 -3.57 0.29 -14.92
N PRO A 115 -2.35 0.54 -15.44
CA PRO A 115 -2.18 1.33 -16.66
C PRO A 115 -2.82 0.61 -17.86
N ASP A 116 -3.16 1.36 -18.93
CA ASP A 116 -3.93 0.88 -20.07
C ASP A 116 -3.34 -0.39 -20.72
N PHE A 117 -2.01 -0.50 -20.79
CA PHE A 117 -1.34 -1.66 -21.37
C PHE A 117 -1.44 -2.93 -20.51
N ASP A 118 -1.83 -2.79 -19.23
CA ASP A 118 -1.99 -3.89 -18.26
C ASP A 118 -3.46 -4.18 -17.92
N ARG A 119 -4.41 -3.70 -18.72
CA ARG A 119 -5.85 -3.95 -18.58
C ARG A 119 -6.33 -5.14 -19.38
N GLY A 120 -7.60 -5.48 -19.24
CA GLY A 120 -8.26 -6.57 -19.94
C GLY A 120 -8.52 -7.80 -19.07
N TRP A 121 -8.32 -7.68 -17.77
CA TRP A 121 -8.57 -8.75 -16.80
C TRP A 121 -10.05 -9.07 -16.68
N LYS A 122 -10.36 -10.36 -16.69
CA LYS A 122 -11.68 -10.94 -16.42
C LYS A 122 -11.55 -11.85 -15.21
N GLY A 123 -12.55 -11.84 -14.32
CA GLY A 123 -12.52 -12.56 -13.07
C GLY A 123 -13.55 -13.67 -13.02
N GLU A 124 -13.18 -14.77 -12.38
CA GLU A 124 -14.05 -15.88 -12.01
C GLU A 124 -13.78 -16.23 -10.55
N TYR A 125 -14.81 -16.69 -9.85
CA TYR A 125 -14.68 -17.24 -8.51
C TYR A 125 -15.37 -18.61 -8.44
N SER A 126 -14.69 -19.59 -7.83
CA SER A 126 -15.26 -20.89 -7.53
C SER A 126 -14.85 -21.40 -6.15
N LYS A 127 -15.68 -22.29 -5.56
CA LYS A 127 -15.36 -22.93 -4.28
C LYS A 127 -14.09 -23.79 -4.33
N GLU A 128 -13.68 -24.23 -5.50
CA GLU A 128 -12.54 -25.12 -5.70
C GLU A 128 -11.24 -24.32 -5.88
N ASN A 129 -11.29 -23.23 -6.63
CA ASN A 129 -10.09 -22.52 -7.07
C ASN A 129 -9.90 -21.15 -6.42
N GLY A 130 -10.92 -20.60 -5.72
CA GLY A 130 -10.90 -19.21 -5.27
C GLY A 130 -11.13 -18.22 -6.42
N PHE A 131 -10.46 -17.08 -6.39
CA PHE A 131 -10.47 -16.11 -7.48
C PHE A 131 -9.43 -16.44 -8.52
N VAL A 132 -9.84 -16.49 -9.79
CA VAL A 132 -8.97 -16.64 -10.94
C VAL A 132 -9.21 -15.47 -11.88
N PHE A 133 -8.17 -14.69 -12.15
CA PHE A 133 -8.21 -13.59 -13.10
C PHE A 133 -7.39 -13.96 -14.33
N ARG A 134 -7.98 -13.76 -15.53
CA ARG A 134 -7.37 -14.07 -16.80
C ARG A 134 -7.35 -12.86 -17.70
N ARG A 135 -6.29 -12.75 -18.47
CA ARG A 135 -6.14 -11.74 -19.51
C ARG A 135 -5.42 -12.37 -20.69
N GLU A 136 -5.82 -12.02 -21.89
CA GLU A 136 -5.10 -12.36 -23.11
C GLU A 136 -4.41 -11.11 -23.66
N LEU A 137 -3.09 -11.18 -23.84
CA LEU A 137 -2.29 -10.11 -24.42
C LEU A 137 -1.41 -10.69 -25.52
N ARG A 138 -1.65 -10.23 -26.78
CA ARG A 138 -0.88 -10.68 -27.96
C ARG A 138 -0.83 -12.20 -28.13
N GLY A 139 -1.92 -12.89 -27.84
CA GLY A 139 -2.02 -14.35 -27.95
C GLY A 139 -1.39 -15.13 -26.78
N VAL A 140 -0.94 -14.44 -25.74
CA VAL A 140 -0.46 -15.06 -24.50
C VAL A 140 -1.50 -14.83 -23.39
N GLU A 141 -1.87 -15.91 -22.69
CA GLU A 141 -2.76 -15.83 -21.55
C GLU A 141 -1.97 -15.59 -20.25
N ASP A 142 -2.28 -14.51 -19.55
CA ASP A 142 -1.81 -14.24 -18.20
C ASP A 142 -2.88 -14.70 -17.20
N ILE A 143 -2.47 -15.39 -16.15
CA ILE A 143 -3.36 -15.91 -15.11
C ILE A 143 -2.86 -15.48 -13.74
N ILE A 144 -3.76 -14.92 -12.92
CA ILE A 144 -3.53 -14.64 -11.50
C ILE A 144 -4.52 -15.48 -10.71
N ASN A 145 -4.01 -16.26 -9.75
CA ASN A 145 -4.82 -17.12 -8.90
C ASN A 145 -4.67 -16.69 -7.43
N ILE A 146 -5.80 -16.47 -6.77
CA ILE A 146 -5.92 -16.24 -5.32
C ILE A 146 -6.78 -17.36 -4.75
N ASP A 147 -6.13 -18.41 -4.29
CA ASP A 147 -6.78 -19.64 -3.84
C ASP A 147 -7.51 -19.50 -2.50
N ASN A 148 -8.37 -20.47 -2.22
CA ASN A 148 -9.16 -20.50 -0.98
C ASN A 148 -8.30 -20.72 0.27
N ASP A 149 -7.14 -21.37 0.16
CA ASP A 149 -6.24 -21.58 1.29
C ASP A 149 -5.73 -20.24 1.81
N LEU A 150 -5.39 -19.32 0.91
CA LEU A 150 -5.04 -17.96 1.28
C LEU A 150 -6.26 -17.20 1.82
N LEU A 151 -7.40 -17.24 1.13
CA LEU A 151 -8.60 -16.48 1.50
C LEU A 151 -9.14 -16.86 2.89
N HIS A 152 -8.98 -18.12 3.31
CA HIS A 152 -9.36 -18.59 4.65
C HIS A 152 -8.23 -18.58 5.67
N SER A 153 -7.07 -18.00 5.33
CA SER A 153 -5.94 -17.92 6.25
C SER A 153 -6.20 -16.93 7.39
N GLN A 154 -5.56 -17.16 8.53
CA GLN A 154 -5.62 -16.28 9.70
C GLN A 154 -5.17 -14.86 9.38
N LEU A 155 -4.27 -14.69 8.41
CA LEU A 155 -3.75 -13.40 7.97
C LEU A 155 -4.85 -12.59 7.27
N ILE A 156 -5.59 -13.23 6.35
CA ILE A 156 -6.71 -12.60 5.64
C ILE A 156 -7.88 -12.31 6.59
N GLU A 157 -8.17 -13.22 7.53
CA GLU A 157 -9.17 -12.97 8.56
C GLU A 157 -8.82 -11.74 9.40
N ASN A 158 -7.55 -11.62 9.83
CA ASN A 158 -7.05 -10.46 10.56
C ASN A 158 -7.20 -9.17 9.75
N LEU A 159 -6.80 -9.20 8.47
CA LEU A 159 -6.93 -8.06 7.56
C LEU A 159 -8.40 -7.61 7.44
N ASN A 160 -9.31 -8.55 7.19
CA ASN A 160 -10.74 -8.26 7.04
C ASN A 160 -11.37 -7.70 8.33
N LYS A 161 -10.99 -8.26 9.49
CA LYS A 161 -11.56 -7.86 10.79
C LYS A 161 -11.11 -6.49 11.25
N ASN A 162 -9.83 -6.16 11.07
CA ASN A 162 -9.23 -4.98 11.69
C ASN A 162 -9.08 -3.78 10.75
N TYR A 163 -9.13 -4.00 9.43
CA TYR A 163 -8.81 -2.94 8.45
C TYR A 163 -9.88 -2.73 7.37
N SER A 164 -11.05 -3.39 7.47
CA SER A 164 -12.14 -3.24 6.50
C SER A 164 -12.57 -1.78 6.32
N ASP A 165 -12.65 -1.01 7.40
CA ASP A 165 -13.08 0.40 7.37
C ASP A 165 -12.09 1.27 6.57
N ILE A 166 -10.78 1.01 6.70
CA ILE A 166 -9.76 1.73 5.93
C ILE A 166 -9.81 1.33 4.46
N LEU A 167 -9.95 0.02 4.19
CA LEU A 167 -10.03 -0.50 2.83
C LEU A 167 -11.24 0.05 2.07
N GLN A 168 -12.39 0.19 2.73
CA GLN A 168 -13.60 0.75 2.15
C GLN A 168 -13.46 2.23 1.73
N LEU A 169 -12.55 2.99 2.33
CA LEU A 169 -12.29 4.37 1.90
C LEU A 169 -11.76 4.45 0.45
N PHE A 170 -11.23 3.35 -0.07
CA PHE A 170 -10.70 3.22 -1.43
C PHE A 170 -11.66 2.50 -2.38
N GLU A 171 -12.89 2.19 -1.97
CA GLU A 171 -13.90 1.56 -2.83
C GLU A 171 -14.15 2.37 -4.11
N SER A 172 -14.17 3.68 -3.99
CA SER A 172 -14.10 4.60 -5.13
C SER A 172 -12.81 5.40 -5.09
N PRO A 173 -12.23 5.79 -6.24
CA PRO A 173 -10.99 6.53 -6.28
C PRO A 173 -11.04 7.80 -5.44
N GLY A 174 -10.02 8.01 -4.61
CA GLY A 174 -9.79 9.26 -3.93
C GLY A 174 -8.88 10.20 -4.72
N SER A 175 -8.70 11.41 -4.25
CA SER A 175 -7.79 12.39 -4.86
C SER A 175 -6.78 12.87 -3.83
N LEU A 176 -5.49 12.76 -4.15
CA LEU A 176 -4.42 13.41 -3.41
C LEU A 176 -4.13 14.75 -4.05
N ILE A 177 -4.34 15.84 -3.32
CA ILE A 177 -4.33 17.21 -3.82
C ILE A 177 -3.17 17.94 -3.17
N ASN A 178 -2.31 18.60 -3.98
CA ASN A 178 -1.24 19.45 -3.48
C ASN A 178 -1.73 20.90 -3.25
N LYS A 179 -0.87 21.75 -2.68
CA LYS A 179 -1.19 23.18 -2.44
C LYS A 179 -1.42 24.00 -3.72
N GLU A 180 -0.90 23.53 -4.83
CA GLU A 180 -1.02 24.18 -6.15
C GLU A 180 -2.33 23.80 -6.84
N GLY A 181 -3.05 22.79 -6.29
CA GLY A 181 -4.32 22.31 -6.83
C GLY A 181 -4.19 21.13 -7.77
N ASP A 182 -2.97 20.62 -8.01
CA ASP A 182 -2.78 19.42 -8.80
C ASP A 182 -3.33 18.21 -8.06
N GLN A 183 -3.96 17.30 -8.82
CA GLN A 183 -4.64 16.12 -8.27
C GLN A 183 -4.03 14.85 -8.84
N ILE A 184 -3.85 13.87 -7.96
CA ILE A 184 -3.44 12.50 -8.31
C ILE A 184 -4.56 11.58 -7.85
N GLU A 185 -5.12 10.78 -8.77
CA GLU A 185 -6.13 9.76 -8.41
C GLU A 185 -5.47 8.60 -7.68
N ILE A 186 -6.10 8.20 -6.57
CA ILE A 186 -5.64 7.14 -5.68
C ILE A 186 -6.67 6.02 -5.63
N TYR A 187 -6.27 4.84 -6.05
CA TYR A 187 -7.12 3.65 -6.19
C TYR A 187 -6.92 2.62 -5.08
N SER A 188 -5.86 2.78 -4.26
CA SER A 188 -5.52 1.81 -3.22
C SER A 188 -4.67 2.41 -2.10
N PRO A 189 -4.67 1.79 -0.90
CA PRO A 189 -3.79 2.14 0.21
C PRO A 189 -2.30 2.14 -0.18
N SER A 190 -1.85 1.10 -0.89
CA SER A 190 -0.45 0.99 -1.32
C SER A 190 -0.05 2.15 -2.23
N GLN A 191 -0.89 2.51 -3.20
CA GLN A 191 -0.64 3.65 -4.08
C GLN A 191 -0.58 4.97 -3.30
N LEU A 192 -1.44 5.16 -2.29
CA LEU A 192 -1.40 6.36 -1.45
C LEU A 192 -0.06 6.48 -0.72
N LEU A 193 0.37 5.40 -0.06
CA LEU A 193 1.63 5.38 0.68
C LEU A 193 2.84 5.59 -0.24
N ASP A 194 2.89 4.90 -1.37
CA ASP A 194 3.96 5.04 -2.37
C ASP A 194 4.05 6.47 -2.88
N THR A 195 2.90 7.08 -3.24
CA THR A 195 2.84 8.46 -3.72
C THR A 195 3.35 9.44 -2.66
N ILE A 196 2.91 9.30 -1.42
CA ILE A 196 3.37 10.16 -0.30
C ILE A 196 4.87 9.97 -0.05
N ASN A 197 5.37 8.72 -0.07
CA ASN A 197 6.79 8.44 0.10
C ASN A 197 7.63 9.07 -1.01
N ASP A 198 7.19 9.00 -2.25
CA ASP A 198 7.88 9.61 -3.39
C ASP A 198 7.88 11.14 -3.30
N MET A 199 6.78 11.74 -2.81
CA MET A 199 6.75 13.17 -2.52
C MET A 199 7.68 13.51 -1.34
N GLY A 200 7.74 12.68 -0.31
CA GLY A 200 8.66 12.85 0.81
C GLY A 200 10.14 12.78 0.42
N LYS A 201 10.47 11.97 -0.59
CA LYS A 201 11.83 11.87 -1.16
C LYS A 201 12.24 13.09 -1.98
N LYS A 202 11.30 13.87 -2.52
CA LYS A 202 11.60 15.05 -3.33
C LYS A 202 12.40 16.07 -2.54
N GLY A 203 13.57 16.44 -3.05
CA GLY A 203 14.50 17.37 -2.40
C GLY A 203 15.22 16.80 -1.17
N LEU A 204 15.14 15.47 -0.96
CA LEU A 204 15.85 14.76 0.09
C LEU A 204 17.10 14.08 -0.49
N THR A 205 18.24 14.30 0.14
CA THR A 205 19.44 13.50 -0.10
C THR A 205 19.50 12.43 1.00
N MET A 206 19.65 11.17 0.63
CA MET A 206 19.68 10.06 1.56
C MET A 206 20.99 9.27 1.38
N GLN A 207 21.64 8.97 2.49
CA GLN A 207 22.81 8.11 2.55
C GLN A 207 22.51 6.96 3.52
N ARG A 208 22.72 5.72 3.07
CA ARG A 208 22.61 4.52 3.92
C ARG A 208 24.01 4.13 4.37
N TYR A 209 24.20 3.93 5.66
CA TYR A 209 25.45 3.43 6.23
C TYR A 209 25.41 1.90 6.33
N LYS A 210 26.44 1.24 5.79
CA LYS A 210 26.60 -0.23 5.88
C LYS A 210 27.40 -0.66 7.09
N GLY A 211 28.12 0.28 7.75
CA GLY A 211 28.92 0.01 8.93
C GLY A 211 29.52 1.28 9.52
N LEU A 212 30.08 1.16 10.73
CA LEU A 212 30.68 2.27 11.48
C LEU A 212 31.85 2.95 10.75
N GLY A 213 32.58 2.24 9.88
CA GLY A 213 33.70 2.78 9.13
C GLY A 213 33.34 3.77 8.03
N GLU A 214 32.05 3.89 7.68
CA GLU A 214 31.55 4.84 6.68
C GLU A 214 31.07 6.16 7.31
N MET A 215 31.12 6.27 8.64
CA MET A 215 30.65 7.44 9.38
C MET A 215 31.81 8.37 9.72
N ASN A 216 31.54 9.69 9.55
CA ASN A 216 32.42 10.68 10.15
C ASN A 216 32.37 10.60 11.69
N PRO A 217 33.44 11.00 12.43
CA PRO A 217 33.51 10.88 13.90
C PRO A 217 32.36 11.57 14.66
N GLU A 218 31.74 12.61 14.09
CA GLU A 218 30.67 13.39 14.73
C GLU A 218 29.39 12.59 15.00
N PRO A 219 28.86 11.75 14.08
CA PRO A 219 27.66 10.96 14.36
C PRO A 219 27.81 9.92 15.46
N VAL A 220 29.04 9.46 15.72
CA VAL A 220 29.33 8.47 16.76
C VAL A 220 29.24 9.07 18.16
N SER A 221 29.43 10.38 18.31
CA SER A 221 29.41 11.07 19.61
C SER A 221 28.00 11.35 20.13
N TYR A 222 26.97 11.41 19.27
CA TYR A 222 25.58 11.64 19.67
C TYR A 222 24.85 10.39 20.18
N THR A 223 25.46 9.21 20.11
CA THR A 223 24.87 7.96 20.64
C THR A 223 25.16 7.72 22.12
N HIS A 224 25.72 8.71 22.82
CA HIS A 224 26.12 8.62 24.23
C HIS A 224 25.19 9.37 25.22
N LEU A 225 23.94 9.65 24.84
CA LEU A 225 22.95 10.21 25.77
C LEU A 225 21.77 9.27 25.95
#